data_a6de8950cf5ccf14a72ca56040922791
#
_entry.id   a6de8950cf5ccf14a72ca56040922791
#
_cell.length_a   1.000
_cell.length_b   1.000
_cell.length_c   1.000
_cell.angle_alpha   90.00
_cell.angle_beta   90.00
_cell.angle_gamma   90.00
#
_symmetry.space_group_name_H-M   'P 1'
#
loop_
_entity.id
_entity.type
_entity.pdbx_description
1 polymer ?
#
loop_
_entity_poly.entity_id
_entity_poly.type
_entity_poly.pdbx_seq_one_letter_code
_entity_poly.pdbx_strand_id
1 'polypeptide(L)'
;MTLSPTEHQTLTLFSRKGCCLCEGLEERLRALDLSALQPPLSLEVVDIDAPDCSPELRARFDLEVPVLTLVIIGRQLELPRVSPRLSDEGLLNWLQRACSKALGSD
;
A
#
# COMPACT_ATOMS: atom_id res chain seq x y z
N MET A 1 -18.98 -19.35 -4.05
CA MET A 1 -18.32 -18.76 -5.20
C MET A 1 -16.83 -18.63 -4.96
N THR A 2 -16.05 -19.16 -5.85
CA THR A 2 -14.61 -19.15 -5.67
C THR A 2 -14.03 -17.85 -6.18
N LEU A 3 -13.16 -17.23 -5.39
CA LEU A 3 -12.52 -16.02 -5.81
C LEU A 3 -11.44 -16.31 -6.84
N SER A 4 -11.41 -15.49 -7.87
CA SER A 4 -10.39 -15.60 -8.90
C SER A 4 -9.04 -15.10 -8.36
N PRO A 5 -7.94 -15.77 -8.68
CA PRO A 5 -6.62 -15.24 -8.30
C PRO A 5 -6.29 -13.93 -8.99
N THR A 6 -7.08 -13.54 -9.99
CA THR A 6 -6.88 -12.25 -10.67
C THR A 6 -7.77 -11.15 -10.11
N GLU A 7 -8.55 -11.41 -9.05
CA GLU A 7 -9.38 -10.38 -8.46
C GLU A 7 -8.52 -9.28 -7.86
N HIS A 8 -9.07 -8.07 -7.87
CA HIS A 8 -8.41 -6.92 -7.32
C HIS A 8 -8.10 -7.09 -5.84
N GLN A 9 -6.93 -6.67 -5.47
CA GLN A 9 -6.53 -6.58 -4.08
C GLN A 9 -6.28 -5.10 -3.77
N THR A 10 -6.39 -4.74 -2.52
CA THR A 10 -6.28 -3.34 -2.13
C THR A 10 -4.91 -3.07 -1.53
N LEU A 11 -4.23 -2.08 -2.13
CA LEU A 11 -3.01 -1.53 -1.56
C LEU A 11 -3.42 -0.32 -0.74
N THR A 12 -3.22 -0.37 0.57
CA THR A 12 -3.61 0.71 1.47
C THR A 12 -2.38 1.50 1.88
N LEU A 13 -2.44 2.80 1.67
CA LEU A 13 -1.41 3.73 2.12
C LEU A 13 -1.91 4.44 3.38
N PHE A 14 -1.23 4.22 4.50
CA PHE A 14 -1.49 4.96 5.71
C PHE A 14 -0.64 6.22 5.71
N SER A 15 -1.28 7.36 5.85
CA SER A 15 -0.71 8.67 5.61
C SER A 15 -1.20 9.65 6.66
N ARG A 16 -0.64 10.86 6.67
CA ARG A 16 -1.17 11.95 7.47
C ARG A 16 -0.88 13.27 6.76
N LYS A 17 -1.70 14.27 7.03
CA LYS A 17 -1.52 15.59 6.44
C LYS A 17 -0.22 16.20 6.93
N GLY A 18 0.45 16.90 6.05
CA GLY A 18 1.72 17.54 6.38
C GLY A 18 2.93 16.63 6.31
N CYS A 19 2.72 15.36 5.98
CA CYS A 19 3.82 14.41 5.80
C CYS A 19 4.27 14.44 4.35
N CYS A 20 5.41 15.08 4.08
CA CYS A 20 5.89 15.22 2.69
C CYS A 20 6.16 13.87 2.03
N LEU A 21 6.71 12.93 2.77
CA LEU A 21 6.98 11.59 2.22
C LEU A 21 5.68 10.86 1.89
N CYS A 22 4.66 11.01 2.75
CA CYS A 22 3.37 10.40 2.53
C CYS A 22 2.70 10.96 1.28
N GLU A 23 2.70 12.28 1.16
CA GLU A 23 2.06 12.94 0.02
C GLU A 23 2.79 12.63 -1.28
N GLY A 24 4.11 12.61 -1.24
CA GLY A 24 4.91 12.26 -2.40
C GLY A 24 4.67 10.82 -2.85
N LEU A 25 4.60 9.90 -1.91
CA LEU A 25 4.34 8.50 -2.25
C LEU A 25 2.93 8.32 -2.80
N GLU A 26 1.95 8.98 -2.20
CA GLU A 26 0.58 8.92 -2.69
C GLU A 26 0.50 9.39 -4.15
N GLU A 27 1.12 10.52 -4.44
CA GLU A 27 1.11 11.09 -5.77
C GLU A 27 1.75 10.13 -6.78
N ARG A 28 2.86 9.52 -6.41
CA ARG A 28 3.55 8.58 -7.28
C ARG A 28 2.73 7.31 -7.50
N LEU A 29 2.10 6.79 -6.45
CA LEU A 29 1.26 5.60 -6.58
C LEU A 29 0.06 5.86 -7.47
N ARG A 30 -0.53 7.05 -7.39
CA ARG A 30 -1.67 7.40 -8.24
C ARG A 30 -1.28 7.54 -9.70
N ALA A 31 -0.01 7.86 -9.97
CA ALA A 31 0.49 7.98 -11.33
C ALA A 31 0.83 6.63 -11.97
N LEU A 32 0.96 5.57 -11.18
CA LEU A 32 1.27 4.25 -11.69
C LEU A 32 0.01 3.51 -12.13
N ASP A 33 0.17 2.64 -13.11
CA ASP A 33 -0.91 1.75 -13.52
C ASP A 33 -0.89 0.50 -12.65
N LEU A 34 -1.55 0.58 -11.50
CA LEU A 34 -1.57 -0.53 -10.55
C LEU A 34 -2.38 -1.72 -11.07
N SER A 35 -3.24 -1.48 -12.04
CA SER A 35 -4.01 -2.56 -12.66
C SER A 35 -3.15 -3.46 -13.54
N ALA A 36 -1.96 -3.01 -13.90
CA ALA A 36 -1.01 -3.82 -14.68
C ALA A 36 -0.28 -4.85 -13.84
N LEU A 37 -0.38 -4.76 -12.52
CA LEU A 37 0.26 -5.71 -11.63
C LEU A 37 -0.48 -7.04 -11.59
N GLN A 38 0.21 -8.09 -11.16
CA GLN A 38 -0.34 -9.43 -11.06
C GLN A 38 -0.30 -9.87 -9.59
N PRO A 39 -1.44 -9.88 -8.89
CA PRO A 39 -2.78 -9.45 -9.34
C PRO A 39 -2.93 -7.92 -9.38
N PRO A 40 -3.95 -7.43 -10.05
CA PRO A 40 -4.19 -5.97 -10.10
C PRO A 40 -4.46 -5.40 -8.72
N LEU A 41 -4.01 -4.16 -8.50
CA LEU A 41 -4.20 -3.49 -7.23
C LEU A 41 -5.09 -2.27 -7.38
N SER A 42 -5.85 -1.99 -6.32
CA SER A 42 -6.56 -0.73 -6.16
C SER A 42 -5.94 0.02 -5.00
N LEU A 43 -5.77 1.32 -5.14
CA LEU A 43 -5.17 2.14 -4.10
C LEU A 43 -6.24 2.72 -3.19
N GLU A 44 -6.03 2.57 -1.88
CA GLU A 44 -6.83 3.23 -0.87
C GLU A 44 -5.89 4.01 0.03
N VAL A 45 -6.25 5.26 0.35
CA VAL A 45 -5.44 6.10 1.22
C VAL A 45 -6.21 6.36 2.51
N VAL A 46 -5.56 6.09 3.65
CA VAL A 46 -6.16 6.28 4.97
C VAL A 46 -5.35 7.35 5.70
N ASP A 47 -6.05 8.40 6.14
CA ASP A 47 -5.45 9.43 6.99
C ASP A 47 -5.54 8.95 8.43
N ILE A 48 -4.40 8.70 9.07
CA ILE A 48 -4.40 8.16 10.43
C ILE A 48 -4.89 9.18 11.46
N ASP A 49 -4.97 10.45 11.08
CA ASP A 49 -5.50 11.50 11.97
C ASP A 49 -6.98 11.78 11.74
N ALA A 50 -7.61 11.07 10.79
CA ALA A 50 -9.03 11.23 10.54
C ALA A 50 -9.86 10.74 11.74
N PRO A 51 -11.03 11.36 11.99
CA PRO A 51 -11.85 10.97 13.14
C PRO A 51 -12.28 9.51 13.15
N ASP A 52 -12.41 8.90 11.97
CA ASP A 52 -12.83 7.51 11.85
C ASP A 52 -11.68 6.51 11.94
N CYS A 53 -10.43 6.99 12.07
CA CYS A 53 -9.30 6.10 12.26
C CYS A 53 -9.22 5.66 13.72
N SER A 54 -9.01 4.37 13.97
CA SER A 54 -8.94 3.87 15.33
C SER A 54 -7.73 4.45 16.06
N PRO A 55 -7.86 4.70 17.37
CA PRO A 55 -6.71 5.19 18.16
C PRO A 55 -5.53 4.21 18.16
N GLU A 56 -5.82 2.91 18.14
CA GLU A 56 -4.76 1.90 18.14
C GLU A 56 -3.95 1.96 16.87
N LEU A 57 -4.62 2.11 15.73
CA LEU A 57 -3.95 2.21 14.44
C LEU A 57 -3.12 3.48 14.36
N ARG A 58 -3.68 4.59 14.83
CA ARG A 58 -2.96 5.86 14.84
C ARG A 58 -1.71 5.77 15.70
N ALA A 59 -1.81 5.18 16.87
CA ALA A 59 -0.66 5.03 17.76
C ALA A 59 0.41 4.15 17.13
N ARG A 60 -0.01 3.09 16.46
CA ARG A 60 0.94 2.17 15.84
C ARG A 60 1.74 2.82 14.72
N PHE A 61 1.08 3.62 13.90
CA PHE A 61 1.72 4.21 12.71
C PHE A 61 2.17 5.65 12.88
N ASP A 62 2.03 6.21 14.07
CA ASP A 62 2.28 7.64 14.33
C ASP A 62 3.65 8.10 13.84
N LEU A 63 4.69 7.32 14.05
CA LEU A 63 6.04 7.65 13.63
C LEU A 63 6.51 6.87 12.41
N GLU A 64 5.63 6.05 11.83
CA GLU A 64 6.03 5.16 10.75
C GLU A 64 5.46 5.52 9.40
N VAL A 65 4.47 6.40 9.34
CA VAL A 65 3.91 6.78 8.03
C VAL A 65 4.98 7.37 7.13
N PRO A 66 4.95 7.09 5.84
CA PRO A 66 3.94 6.32 5.12
C PRO A 66 4.12 4.81 5.30
N VAL A 67 3.01 4.11 5.50
CA VAL A 67 3.00 2.65 5.63
C VAL A 67 2.10 2.07 4.55
N LEU A 68 2.58 1.06 3.87
CA LEU A 68 1.81 0.35 2.86
C LEU A 68 1.41 -1.02 3.39
N THR A 69 0.14 -1.36 3.20
CA THR A 69 -0.35 -2.71 3.50
C THR A 69 -1.08 -3.25 2.29
N LEU A 70 -1.04 -4.58 2.17
CA LEU A 70 -1.79 -5.27 1.14
C LEU A 70 -2.96 -5.97 1.80
N VAL A 71 -4.17 -5.63 1.37
CA VAL A 71 -5.38 -6.26 1.89
C VAL A 71 -5.81 -7.34 0.91
N ILE A 72 -5.80 -8.56 1.39
CA ILE A 72 -6.33 -9.71 0.67
C ILE A 72 -7.41 -10.33 1.57
N ILE A 73 -8.18 -11.23 1.02
CA ILE A 73 -9.35 -11.78 1.70
C ILE A 73 -9.01 -12.19 3.14
N GLY A 74 -9.63 -11.51 4.10
CA GLY A 74 -9.49 -11.82 5.51
C GLY A 74 -8.15 -11.50 6.13
N ARG A 75 -7.24 -10.85 5.38
CA ARG A 75 -5.89 -10.58 5.87
C ARG A 75 -5.40 -9.21 5.44
N GLN A 76 -4.63 -8.60 6.30
CA GLN A 76 -3.92 -7.37 5.99
C GLN A 76 -2.43 -7.60 6.29
N LEU A 77 -1.61 -7.40 5.27
CA LEU A 77 -0.18 -7.69 5.35
C LEU A 77 0.60 -6.39 5.20
N GLU A 78 1.44 -6.09 6.17
CA GLU A 78 2.28 -4.89 6.10
C GLU A 78 3.45 -5.14 5.15
N LEU A 79 3.64 -4.23 4.19
CA LEU A 79 4.75 -4.33 3.24
C LEU A 79 6.00 -3.66 3.82
N PRO A 80 7.19 -4.04 3.33
CA PRO A 80 8.42 -3.37 3.76
C PRO A 80 8.41 -1.89 3.39
N ARG A 81 9.28 -1.11 4.01
CA ARG A 81 9.43 0.29 3.66
C ARG A 81 9.96 0.43 2.24
N VAL A 82 9.33 1.34 1.50
CA VAL A 82 9.75 1.63 0.14
C VAL A 82 10.73 2.81 0.14
N SER A 83 11.77 2.71 -0.68
CA SER A 83 12.71 3.81 -0.80
C SER A 83 12.08 4.97 -1.57
N PRO A 84 12.17 6.21 -1.06
CA PRO A 84 11.64 7.36 -1.79
C PRO A 84 12.45 7.72 -3.05
N ARG A 85 13.58 7.06 -3.24
CA ARG A 85 14.46 7.36 -4.37
C ARG A 85 14.23 6.49 -5.60
N LEU A 86 13.32 5.54 -5.52
CA LEU A 86 13.03 4.69 -6.66
C LEU A 86 12.41 5.50 -7.80
N SER A 87 12.80 5.15 -9.03
CA SER A 87 12.10 5.67 -10.21
C SER A 87 10.69 5.07 -10.25
N ASP A 88 9.85 5.59 -11.15
CA ASP A 88 8.50 5.04 -11.30
C ASP A 88 8.53 3.57 -11.70
N GLU A 89 9.43 3.21 -12.61
CA GLU A 89 9.61 1.80 -13.00
C GLU A 89 10.12 0.97 -11.83
N GLY A 90 11.07 1.51 -11.08
CA GLY A 90 11.59 0.83 -9.89
C GLY A 90 10.53 0.63 -8.83
N LEU A 91 9.67 1.62 -8.65
CA LEU A 91 8.57 1.52 -7.70
C LEU A 91 7.59 0.44 -8.11
N LEU A 92 7.23 0.39 -9.40
CA LEU A 92 6.32 -0.63 -9.89
C LEU A 92 6.91 -2.03 -9.72
N ASN A 93 8.19 -2.19 -10.03
CA ASN A 93 8.88 -3.47 -9.84
C ASN A 93 8.96 -3.87 -8.37
N TRP A 94 9.21 -2.89 -7.50
CA TRP A 94 9.24 -3.13 -6.05
C TRP A 94 7.88 -3.63 -5.57
N LEU A 95 6.79 -2.97 -6.02
CA LEU A 95 5.44 -3.37 -5.65
C LEU A 95 5.14 -4.79 -6.10
N GLN A 96 5.50 -5.12 -7.34
CA GLN A 96 5.26 -6.46 -7.86
C GLN A 96 5.95 -7.52 -7.00
N ARG A 97 7.21 -7.27 -6.64
CA ARG A 97 7.96 -8.21 -5.82
C ARG A 97 7.44 -8.28 -4.39
N ALA A 98 7.09 -7.13 -3.82
CA ALA A 98 6.58 -7.08 -2.44
C ALA A 98 5.24 -7.80 -2.33
N CYS A 99 4.36 -7.59 -3.31
CA CYS A 99 3.05 -8.24 -3.32
C CYS A 99 3.19 -9.76 -3.53
N SER A 100 4.07 -10.18 -4.43
CA SER A 100 4.31 -11.60 -4.66
C SER A 100 4.83 -12.28 -3.40
N LYS A 101 5.73 -11.63 -2.69
CA LYS A 101 6.29 -12.15 -1.46
C LYS A 101 5.24 -12.22 -0.36
N ALA A 102 4.41 -11.17 -0.25
CA ALA A 102 3.36 -11.12 0.76
C ALA A 102 2.31 -12.21 0.52
N LEU A 103 2.08 -12.58 -0.74
CA LEU A 103 1.13 -13.63 -1.08
C LEU A 103 1.71 -15.03 -0.88
N GLY A 104 2.93 -15.14 -0.42
CA GLY A 104 3.53 -16.43 -0.10
C GLY A 104 4.07 -17.20 -1.28
N SER A 105 4.16 -16.58 -2.45
CA SER A 105 4.80 -17.21 -3.59
C SER A 105 6.29 -16.90 -3.53
N ASP A 106 7.02 -17.82 -3.11
CA ASP A 106 8.47 -17.67 -2.94
C ASP A 106 9.21 -17.63 -4.25
#